data_7c44add28f9ff0fa1f42084e73b60cd4
#
_entry.id   7c44add28f9ff0fa1f42084e73b60cd4
#
_cell.length_a   1.000
_cell.length_b   1.000
_cell.length_c   1.000
_cell.angle_alpha   90.00
_cell.angle_beta   90.00
_cell.angle_gamma   90.00
#
_symmetry.space_group_name_H-M   'P 1'
#
loop_
_entity.id
_entity.type
_entity.pdbx_description
1 polymer ?
#
loop_
_entity_poly.entity_id
_entity_poly.type
_entity_poly.pdbx_seq_one_letter_code
_entity_poly.pdbx_strand_id
1 'polypeptide(L)'
;AGDGQSIRLTSLARSLSVSGLAAHVRSIQAVGLLASAAVTCTPGNPPWQPEPASDLLKQMSASYRRVFGAEPVVEVIHAGLECALFRVTYPDMEMIAIGPTLKDVHSPRERLHLPSVSKVWDLLVEFLRTTR
;
A
#
# COMPACT_ATOMS: atom_id res chain seq x y z
N ALA A 1 0.84 26.85 -40.57
CA ALA A 1 0.84 26.70 -39.10
C ALA A 1 -0.30 25.75 -38.77
N GLY A 2 0.04 24.52 -38.43
CA GLY A 2 -0.98 23.55 -38.06
C GLY A 2 -1.52 23.90 -36.66
N ASP A 3 -2.82 23.82 -36.49
CA ASP A 3 -3.46 23.82 -35.17
C ASP A 3 -2.92 22.61 -34.42
N GLY A 4 -1.87 22.84 -33.63
CA GLY A 4 -1.19 21.79 -32.90
C GLY A 4 -2.08 21.26 -31.77
N GLN A 5 -2.91 20.27 -32.08
CA GLN A 5 -3.60 19.52 -31.02
C GLN A 5 -2.55 18.74 -30.24
N SER A 6 -2.50 18.93 -28.93
CA SER A 6 -1.66 18.15 -28.02
C SER A 6 -2.53 17.22 -27.20
N ILE A 7 -2.08 15.99 -27.05
CA ILE A 7 -2.70 15.00 -26.17
C ILE A 7 -1.80 14.82 -24.95
N ARG A 8 -2.37 14.93 -23.76
CA ARG A 8 -1.68 14.63 -22.49
C ARG A 8 -2.23 13.34 -21.91
N LEU A 9 -1.34 12.38 -21.68
CA LEU A 9 -1.65 11.15 -20.93
C LEU A 9 -0.99 11.25 -19.56
N THR A 10 -1.76 10.95 -18.53
CA THR A 10 -1.26 10.88 -17.15
C THR A 10 -1.46 9.47 -16.63
N SER A 11 -0.42 8.87 -16.08
CA SER A 11 -0.46 7.56 -15.46
C SER A 11 0.19 7.58 -14.09
N LEU A 12 -0.21 6.66 -13.23
CA LEU A 12 0.37 6.45 -11.92
C LEU A 12 1.04 5.07 -11.90
N ALA A 13 2.37 5.07 -11.73
CA ALA A 13 3.14 3.84 -11.57
C ALA A 13 3.31 3.50 -10.10
N ARG A 14 3.12 2.23 -9.74
CA ARG A 14 3.33 1.69 -8.39
C ARG A 14 4.10 0.38 -8.47
N SER A 15 4.91 0.11 -7.46
CA SER A 15 5.62 -1.16 -7.29
C SER A 15 5.86 -1.41 -5.80
N LEU A 16 6.13 -2.65 -5.45
CA LEU A 16 6.51 -3.06 -4.08
C LEU A 16 7.98 -2.75 -3.77
N SER A 17 8.81 -2.55 -4.79
CA SER A 17 10.23 -2.28 -4.63
C SER A 17 10.68 -1.05 -5.41
N VAL A 18 11.74 -0.40 -4.93
CA VAL A 18 12.36 0.74 -5.59
C VAL A 18 12.85 0.36 -7.00
N SER A 19 13.51 -0.79 -7.13
CA SER A 19 14.01 -1.27 -8.43
C SER A 19 12.89 -1.58 -9.42
N GLY A 20 11.80 -2.18 -8.96
CA GLY A 20 10.61 -2.44 -9.77
C GLY A 20 9.92 -1.15 -10.23
N LEU A 21 9.80 -0.16 -9.35
CA LEU A 21 9.26 1.15 -9.71
C LEU A 21 10.14 1.83 -10.77
N ALA A 22 11.45 1.84 -10.56
CA ALA A 22 12.39 2.41 -11.51
C ALA A 22 12.35 1.70 -12.88
N ALA A 23 12.22 0.37 -12.91
CA ALA A 23 12.05 -0.38 -14.15
C ALA A 23 10.75 0.02 -14.88
N HIS A 24 9.65 0.16 -14.14
CA HIS A 24 8.36 0.57 -14.70
C HIS A 24 8.41 1.97 -15.32
N VAL A 25 9.02 2.92 -14.61
CA VAL A 25 9.23 4.29 -15.10
C VAL A 25 10.07 4.29 -16.38
N ARG A 26 11.19 3.54 -16.42
CA ARG A 26 11.99 3.41 -17.64
C ARG A 26 11.20 2.85 -18.83
N SER A 27 10.33 1.87 -18.58
CA SER A 27 9.47 1.33 -19.65
C SER A 27 8.51 2.37 -20.20
N ILE A 28 7.88 3.17 -19.35
CA ILE A 28 6.99 4.26 -19.76
C ILE A 28 7.77 5.32 -20.56
N GLN A 29 8.96 5.69 -20.10
CA GLN A 29 9.83 6.63 -20.80
C GLN A 29 10.26 6.10 -22.18
N ALA A 30 10.61 4.82 -22.28
CA ALA A 30 10.98 4.20 -23.56
C ALA A 30 9.81 4.21 -24.56
N VAL A 31 8.60 3.87 -24.12
CA VAL A 31 7.40 3.94 -24.97
C VAL A 31 7.12 5.37 -25.41
N GLY A 32 7.24 6.34 -24.51
CA GLY A 32 7.09 7.76 -24.84
C GLY A 32 8.10 8.22 -25.89
N LEU A 33 9.36 7.82 -25.74
CA LEU A 33 10.41 8.14 -26.71
C LEU A 33 10.10 7.55 -28.09
N LEU A 34 9.66 6.30 -28.17
CA LEU A 34 9.26 5.66 -29.42
C LEU A 34 8.07 6.37 -30.08
N ALA A 35 7.19 6.96 -29.30
CA ALA A 35 6.05 7.74 -29.78
C ALA A 35 6.39 9.22 -30.04
N SER A 36 7.67 9.62 -29.96
CA SER A 36 8.11 11.03 -30.05
C SER A 36 7.39 11.96 -29.05
N ALA A 37 7.00 11.43 -27.92
CA ALA A 37 6.33 12.18 -26.85
C ALA A 37 7.33 12.67 -25.79
N ALA A 38 7.05 13.86 -25.23
CA ALA A 38 7.76 14.33 -24.05
C ALA A 38 7.21 13.62 -22.81
N VAL A 39 8.09 12.97 -22.04
CA VAL A 39 7.70 12.26 -20.80
C VAL A 39 8.32 12.97 -19.59
N THR A 40 7.46 13.42 -18.69
CA THR A 40 7.85 13.96 -17.38
C THR A 40 7.42 12.99 -16.28
N CYS A 41 8.33 12.71 -15.36
CA CYS A 41 8.04 11.90 -14.19
C CYS A 41 8.18 12.76 -12.93
N THR A 42 7.15 12.78 -12.10
CA THR A 42 7.19 13.40 -10.78
C THR A 42 7.36 12.33 -9.72
N PRO A 43 8.19 12.54 -8.69
CA PRO A 43 8.27 11.62 -7.57
C PRO A 43 6.90 11.44 -6.91
N GLY A 44 6.57 10.19 -6.59
CA GLY A 44 5.40 9.82 -5.81
C GLY A 44 5.81 9.24 -4.45
N ASN A 45 4.87 8.63 -3.76
CA ASN A 45 5.17 7.93 -2.52
C ASN A 45 6.16 6.77 -2.78
N PRO A 46 7.09 6.54 -1.85
CA PRO A 46 8.04 5.42 -1.95
C PRO A 46 7.28 4.08 -1.92
N PRO A 47 7.84 3.02 -2.48
CA PRO A 47 7.30 1.68 -2.31
C PRO A 47 7.51 1.19 -0.87
N TRP A 48 6.55 0.42 -0.38
CA TRP A 48 6.68 -0.32 0.86
C TRP A 48 6.82 -1.81 0.57
N GLN A 49 8.04 -2.31 0.72
CA GLN A 49 8.34 -3.72 0.52
C GLN A 49 7.86 -4.52 1.72
N PRO A 50 7.04 -5.57 1.52
CA PRO A 50 6.55 -6.41 2.61
C PRO A 50 7.66 -7.23 3.25
N GLU A 51 7.52 -7.50 4.53
CA GLU A 51 8.42 -8.36 5.32
C GLU A 51 7.63 -9.55 5.90
N PRO A 52 7.43 -10.60 5.11
CA PRO A 52 6.59 -11.73 5.51
C PRO A 52 7.20 -12.53 6.70
N ALA A 53 8.47 -12.36 6.97
CA ALA A 53 9.18 -13.01 8.08
C ALA A 53 9.26 -12.15 9.35
N SER A 54 8.65 -10.95 9.36
CA SER A 54 8.76 -10.04 10.51
C SER A 54 8.13 -10.63 11.76
N ASP A 55 8.70 -10.30 12.92
CA ASP A 55 8.20 -10.80 14.20
C ASP A 55 6.89 -10.11 14.58
N LEU A 56 6.70 -8.87 14.20
CA LEU A 56 5.44 -8.15 14.34
C LEU A 56 4.29 -8.89 13.63
N LEU A 57 4.50 -9.32 12.39
CA LEU A 57 3.49 -10.06 11.62
C LEU A 57 3.17 -11.41 12.27
N LYS A 58 4.18 -12.15 12.75
CA LYS A 58 4.00 -13.43 13.45
C LYS A 58 3.17 -13.24 14.71
N GLN A 59 3.49 -12.23 15.54
CA GLN A 59 2.79 -11.94 16.78
C GLN A 59 1.35 -11.48 16.52
N MET A 60 1.13 -10.63 15.53
CA MET A 60 -0.22 -10.20 15.15
C MET A 60 -1.05 -11.38 14.62
N SER A 61 -0.46 -12.26 13.81
CA SER A 61 -1.13 -13.46 13.32
C SER A 61 -1.48 -14.42 14.46
N ALA A 62 -0.61 -14.56 15.44
CA ALA A 62 -0.90 -15.35 16.63
C ALA A 62 -2.05 -14.75 17.45
N SER A 63 -2.10 -13.44 17.61
CA SER A 63 -3.19 -12.73 18.26
C SER A 63 -4.51 -12.91 17.52
N TYR A 64 -4.48 -12.81 16.20
CA TYR A 64 -5.64 -13.05 15.34
C TYR A 64 -6.23 -14.45 15.53
N ARG A 65 -5.38 -15.49 15.54
CA ARG A 65 -5.81 -16.88 15.80
C ARG A 65 -6.46 -17.03 17.18
N ARG A 66 -5.90 -16.40 18.21
CA ARG A 66 -6.49 -16.45 19.56
C ARG A 66 -7.87 -15.81 19.65
N VAL A 67 -8.04 -14.65 18.98
CA VAL A 67 -9.31 -13.91 19.05
C VAL A 67 -10.39 -14.53 18.17
N PHE A 68 -10.03 -14.99 16.96
CA PHE A 68 -11.01 -15.39 15.95
C PHE A 68 -11.04 -16.89 15.64
N GLY A 69 -10.08 -17.67 16.16
CA GLY A 69 -10.00 -19.11 15.90
C GLY A 69 -9.71 -19.48 14.43
N ALA A 70 -9.18 -18.54 13.65
CA ALA A 70 -8.92 -18.68 12.22
C ALA A 70 -7.57 -18.08 11.83
N GLU A 71 -7.04 -18.45 10.67
CA GLU A 71 -5.85 -17.83 10.11
C GLU A 71 -6.17 -16.45 9.52
N PRO A 72 -5.32 -15.43 9.77
CA PRO A 72 -5.47 -14.15 9.10
C PRO A 72 -5.13 -14.28 7.62
N VAL A 73 -5.83 -13.53 6.77
CA VAL A 73 -5.41 -13.32 5.38
C VAL A 73 -4.38 -12.18 5.38
N VAL A 74 -3.19 -12.47 4.90
CA VAL A 74 -2.09 -11.49 4.76
C VAL A 74 -1.88 -11.22 3.29
N GLU A 75 -2.12 -9.99 2.89
CA GLU A 75 -2.08 -9.59 1.49
C GLU A 75 -1.21 -8.34 1.29
N VAL A 76 -0.68 -8.22 0.10
CA VAL A 76 -0.08 -6.99 -0.39
C VAL A 76 -1.05 -6.35 -1.37
N ILE A 77 -1.42 -5.12 -1.13
CA ILE A 77 -2.40 -4.40 -1.96
C ILE A 77 -1.72 -3.29 -2.78
N HIS A 78 -2.30 -2.99 -3.93
CA HIS A 78 -1.91 -1.85 -4.76
C HIS A 78 -2.46 -0.52 -4.22
N ALA A 79 -2.07 -0.18 -2.98
CA ALA A 79 -2.42 1.08 -2.35
C ALA A 79 -1.17 1.82 -1.89
N GLY A 80 -1.23 3.14 -1.86
CA GLY A 80 -0.25 3.95 -1.13
C GLY A 80 -0.65 3.94 0.34
N LEU A 81 0.18 3.37 1.19
CA LEU A 81 -0.03 3.38 2.63
C LEU A 81 1.01 4.28 3.30
N GLU A 82 0.62 4.90 4.38
CA GLU A 82 1.47 5.81 5.18
C GLU A 82 2.71 5.09 5.72
N CYS A 83 2.65 3.79 5.92
CA CYS A 83 3.79 2.94 6.29
C CYS A 83 4.98 3.12 5.34
N ALA A 84 4.73 3.34 4.05
CA ALA A 84 5.78 3.62 3.08
C ALA A 84 6.59 4.88 3.41
N LEU A 85 5.94 5.91 3.94
CA LEU A 85 6.58 7.17 4.36
C LEU A 85 7.39 6.98 5.65
N PHE A 86 6.84 6.24 6.61
CA PHE A 86 7.57 5.91 7.84
C PHE A 86 8.82 5.09 7.54
N ARG A 87 8.77 4.17 6.56
CA ARG A 87 9.92 3.35 6.18
C ARG A 87 11.12 4.16 5.68
N VAL A 88 10.88 5.31 5.06
CA VAL A 88 11.97 6.21 4.62
C VAL A 88 12.74 6.77 5.82
N THR A 89 12.02 7.12 6.89
CA THR A 89 12.61 7.71 8.09
C THR A 89 13.14 6.65 9.05
N TYR A 90 12.47 5.49 9.11
CA TYR A 90 12.75 4.39 10.04
C TYR A 90 12.88 3.08 9.24
N PRO A 91 14.02 2.84 8.58
CA PRO A 91 14.21 1.70 7.66
C PRO A 91 14.08 0.34 8.34
N ASP A 92 14.36 0.24 9.63
CA ASP A 92 14.31 -1.01 10.40
C ASP A 92 12.99 -1.20 11.17
N MET A 93 12.05 -0.26 11.04
CA MET A 93 10.77 -0.36 11.71
C MET A 93 9.91 -1.44 11.05
N GLU A 94 9.52 -2.46 11.80
CA GLU A 94 8.50 -3.42 11.36
C GLU A 94 7.13 -2.77 11.36
N MET A 95 6.38 -2.97 10.29
CA MET A 95 5.07 -2.35 10.13
C MET A 95 4.09 -3.31 9.47
N ILE A 96 2.85 -3.25 9.93
CA ILE A 96 1.69 -3.89 9.31
C ILE A 96 0.55 -2.89 9.25
N ALA A 97 -0.33 -3.03 8.27
CA ALA A 97 -1.56 -2.25 8.18
C ALA A 97 -2.75 -3.15 8.50
N ILE A 98 -3.58 -2.73 9.43
CA ILE A 98 -4.84 -3.39 9.76
C ILE A 98 -5.94 -2.34 9.82
N GLY A 99 -7.16 -2.73 9.57
CA GLY A 99 -8.28 -1.79 9.65
C GLY A 99 -9.64 -2.46 9.54
N PRO A 100 -10.71 -1.72 9.88
CA PRO A 100 -12.07 -2.18 9.69
C PRO A 100 -12.43 -2.25 8.20
N THR A 101 -13.51 -2.96 7.89
CA THR A 101 -14.00 -3.10 6.52
C THR A 101 -14.60 -1.79 6.03
N LEU A 102 -14.04 -1.28 4.96
CA LEU A 102 -14.53 -0.13 4.21
C LEU A 102 -15.14 -0.56 2.89
N LYS A 103 -16.12 0.17 2.40
CA LYS A 103 -16.72 0.00 1.06
C LYS A 103 -16.77 1.35 0.37
N ASP A 104 -16.68 1.32 -0.96
CA ASP A 104 -16.76 2.49 -1.83
C ASP A 104 -15.77 3.61 -1.42
N VAL A 105 -14.55 3.22 -0.98
CA VAL A 105 -13.50 4.15 -0.53
C VAL A 105 -13.17 5.18 -1.62
N HIS A 106 -12.83 6.39 -1.21
CA HIS A 106 -12.55 7.53 -2.09
C HIS A 106 -13.76 7.97 -2.93
N SER A 107 -14.97 7.70 -2.46
CA SER A 107 -16.19 8.16 -3.11
C SER A 107 -17.16 8.83 -2.12
N PRO A 108 -18.14 9.64 -2.59
CA PRO A 108 -19.19 10.19 -1.72
C PRO A 108 -20.07 9.13 -1.04
N ARG A 109 -19.95 7.86 -1.43
CA ARG A 109 -20.68 6.71 -0.88
C ARG A 109 -19.82 5.87 0.05
N GLU A 110 -18.67 6.37 0.46
CA GLU A 110 -17.78 5.65 1.38
C GLU A 110 -18.50 5.25 2.66
N ARG A 111 -18.34 4.00 3.06
CA ARG A 111 -19.05 3.42 4.21
C ARG A 111 -18.12 2.57 5.04
N LEU A 112 -18.27 2.68 6.35
CA LEU A 112 -17.61 1.86 7.34
C LEU A 112 -18.57 0.76 7.83
N HIS A 113 -18.12 -0.49 7.83
CA HIS A 113 -18.86 -1.59 8.45
C HIS A 113 -18.63 -1.61 9.96
N LEU A 114 -19.54 -1.02 10.73
CA LEU A 114 -19.40 -0.85 12.18
C LEU A 114 -19.06 -2.14 12.95
N PRO A 115 -19.64 -3.33 12.67
CA PRO A 115 -19.27 -4.56 13.38
C PRO A 115 -17.80 -4.97 13.18
N SER A 116 -17.12 -4.48 12.14
CA SER A 116 -15.69 -4.75 11.95
C SER A 116 -14.78 -3.89 12.81
N VAL A 117 -15.27 -2.77 13.31
CA VAL A 117 -14.52 -1.86 14.21
C VAL A 117 -14.23 -2.56 15.54
N SER A 118 -15.25 -3.18 16.15
CA SER A 118 -15.07 -3.95 17.39
C SER A 118 -14.10 -5.11 17.20
N LYS A 119 -14.15 -5.80 16.07
CA LYS A 119 -13.18 -6.88 15.77
C LYS A 119 -11.73 -6.37 15.71
N VAL A 120 -11.50 -5.23 15.07
CA VAL A 120 -10.15 -4.63 15.04
C VAL A 120 -9.73 -4.19 16.45
N TRP A 121 -10.65 -3.66 17.24
CA TRP A 121 -10.38 -3.29 18.62
C TRP A 121 -9.98 -4.50 19.46
N ASP A 122 -10.74 -5.60 19.40
CA ASP A 122 -10.47 -6.82 20.13
C ASP A 122 -9.10 -7.40 19.76
N LEU A 123 -8.77 -7.38 18.47
CA LEU A 123 -7.46 -7.81 17.97
C LEU A 123 -6.33 -6.94 18.52
N LEU A 124 -6.47 -5.61 18.49
CA LEU A 124 -5.47 -4.70 19.03
C LEU A 124 -5.26 -4.86 20.52
N VAL A 125 -6.34 -5.00 21.29
CA VAL A 125 -6.26 -5.22 22.74
C VAL A 125 -5.52 -6.52 23.04
N GLU A 126 -5.87 -7.60 22.35
CA GLU A 126 -5.19 -8.89 22.54
C GLU A 126 -3.71 -8.81 22.14
N PHE A 127 -3.40 -8.17 21.03
CA PHE A 127 -2.01 -7.97 20.60
C PHE A 127 -1.21 -7.21 21.64
N LEU A 128 -1.69 -6.05 22.10
CA LEU A 128 -1.00 -5.21 23.09
C LEU A 128 -0.84 -5.90 24.47
N ARG A 129 -1.77 -6.77 24.83
CA ARG A 129 -1.67 -7.56 26.10
C ARG A 129 -0.60 -8.65 26.03
N THR A 130 -0.30 -9.15 24.85
CA THR A 130 0.60 -10.30 24.63
C THR A 130 1.98 -9.90 24.10
N THR A 131 2.13 -8.68 23.62
CA THR A 131 3.43 -8.11 23.20
C THR A 131 4.15 -7.58 24.44
N ARG A 132 5.36 -8.07 24.69
CA ARG A 132 6.27 -7.60 25.76
C ARG A 132 7.54 -7.06 25.16
#